data_d759a6cc1e413f55eca5ee8d5ccb02a4
#
_entry.id   d759a6cc1e413f55eca5ee8d5ccb02a4
#
_cell.length_a   1.000
_cell.length_b   1.000
_cell.length_c   1.000
_cell.angle_alpha   90.00
_cell.angle_beta   90.00
_cell.angle_gamma   90.00
#
_symmetry.space_group_name_H-M   'P 1'
#
loop_
_entity.id
_entity.type
_entity.pdbx_description
1 polymer ?
#
loop_
_entity_poly.entity_id
_entity_poly.type
_entity_poly.pdbx_seq_one_letter_code
_entity_poly.pdbx_strand_id
1 'polypeptide(L)'
;MKKIASLCSCLALSLSLGVATLAPATPAAAAPREKVILDADMVDLFDDGVAMMMLADSPKVDLKGVSIVIGNTWVETGTASAIRQLEGFKRSDIPVYMGVNKVTREGRFEQIKAEKKKFGRGFDSHLGAIGYAKPDSWQTEYRKNYKAEPVMQPQKQAAPDFIIDTVKRYPNQVTIVAIGSAANLAAALEKAPEIANLAKRVVYMAGAFFVEGNVMPTAEFNVWIDPETAKKVYRAPWKEQIFLPLDVCSKELMTQKDFVNLENRIKTKRFKDMWENHYATPLFRNYPSFQNFIWDVLAAAVAIDSSVILESETLPIDVDDQYGLGYGQTLAFRGYGPEGAQNAKIVYKVDHDKIWRMIEKVFDKL
;
A
#
# COMPACT_ATOMS: atom_id res chain seq x y z
N MET A 1 -7.72 -90.69 -48.36
CA MET A 1 -8.50 -89.93 -49.32
C MET A 1 -8.51 -88.48 -48.89
N LYS A 2 -8.27 -87.53 -49.77
CA LYS A 2 -8.30 -86.10 -49.73
C LYS A 2 -7.25 -85.38 -48.78
N LYS A 3 -6.21 -84.90 -49.43
CA LYS A 3 -5.21 -83.92 -48.95
C LYS A 3 -5.83 -82.55 -48.88
N ILE A 4 -5.53 -81.84 -47.83
CA ILE A 4 -5.76 -80.41 -47.72
C ILE A 4 -4.40 -79.73 -47.56
N ALA A 5 -4.06 -78.87 -48.52
CA ALA A 5 -2.85 -78.09 -48.53
C ALA A 5 -3.06 -76.85 -47.69
N SER A 6 -2.11 -76.54 -46.81
CA SER A 6 -2.06 -75.30 -45.97
C SER A 6 -1.24 -74.26 -46.76
N LEU A 7 -1.86 -73.12 -47.06
CA LEU A 7 -1.17 -71.89 -47.51
C LEU A 7 -0.69 -71.07 -46.32
N CYS A 8 0.61 -70.91 -46.21
CA CYS A 8 1.21 -69.90 -45.34
C CYS A 8 1.23 -68.55 -46.06
N SER A 9 0.47 -67.56 -45.51
CA SER A 9 0.57 -66.18 -45.91
C SER A 9 1.48 -65.44 -44.91
N CYS A 10 2.64 -65.01 -45.36
CA CYS A 10 3.52 -64.09 -44.58
C CYS A 10 2.95 -62.68 -44.69
N LEU A 11 2.50 -62.11 -43.54
CA LEU A 11 2.19 -60.71 -43.40
C LEU A 11 3.49 -60.00 -43.02
N ALA A 12 4.00 -59.13 -43.90
CA ALA A 12 5.08 -58.19 -43.56
C ALA A 12 4.47 -56.97 -42.86
N LEU A 13 4.78 -56.78 -41.55
CA LEU A 13 4.44 -55.56 -40.79
C LEU A 13 5.52 -54.51 -41.08
N SER A 14 5.18 -53.43 -41.82
CA SER A 14 6.01 -52.26 -41.99
C SER A 14 5.80 -51.33 -40.81
N LEU A 15 6.78 -51.25 -39.90
CA LEU A 15 6.83 -50.18 -38.84
C LEU A 15 7.25 -48.87 -39.51
N SER A 16 6.31 -47.93 -39.64
CA SER A 16 6.62 -46.55 -39.95
C SER A 16 6.94 -45.81 -38.65
N LEU A 17 8.22 -45.49 -38.39
CA LEU A 17 8.63 -44.56 -37.34
C LEU A 17 8.16 -43.14 -37.74
N GLY A 18 7.08 -42.71 -37.17
CA GLY A 18 6.66 -41.29 -37.21
C GLY A 18 7.59 -40.45 -36.37
N VAL A 19 8.46 -39.65 -36.99
CA VAL A 19 9.22 -38.60 -36.32
C VAL A 19 8.24 -37.49 -35.98
N ALA A 20 7.79 -37.43 -34.72
CA ALA A 20 7.03 -36.29 -34.22
C ALA A 20 7.98 -35.11 -34.11
N THR A 21 7.91 -34.16 -35.02
CA THR A 21 8.57 -32.86 -34.87
C THR A 21 7.86 -32.09 -33.77
N LEU A 22 8.50 -31.97 -32.61
CA LEU A 22 8.09 -31.05 -31.55
C LEU A 22 8.18 -29.61 -32.09
N ALA A 23 7.04 -29.01 -32.39
CA ALA A 23 6.99 -27.58 -32.68
C ALA A 23 7.53 -26.80 -31.46
N PRO A 24 8.37 -25.78 -31.66
CA PRO A 24 8.84 -24.98 -30.55
C PRO A 24 7.65 -24.37 -29.83
N ALA A 25 7.57 -24.59 -28.50
CA ALA A 25 6.54 -24.00 -27.69
C ALA A 25 6.68 -22.47 -27.79
N THR A 26 5.67 -21.80 -28.31
CA THR A 26 5.58 -20.34 -28.26
C THR A 26 5.68 -19.89 -26.80
N PRO A 27 6.59 -18.96 -26.45
CA PRO A 27 6.67 -18.48 -25.09
C PRO A 27 5.30 -17.94 -24.69
N ALA A 28 4.76 -18.45 -23.58
CA ALA A 28 3.50 -17.97 -23.04
C ALA A 28 3.61 -16.45 -22.86
N ALA A 29 2.67 -15.70 -23.44
CA ALA A 29 2.62 -14.25 -23.26
C ALA A 29 2.59 -13.94 -21.74
N ALA A 30 3.52 -13.10 -21.29
CA ALA A 30 3.55 -12.71 -19.90
C ALA A 30 2.18 -12.14 -19.48
N ALA A 31 1.66 -12.58 -18.32
CA ALA A 31 0.38 -12.08 -17.82
C ALA A 31 0.43 -10.53 -17.71
N PRO A 32 -0.65 -9.83 -18.07
CA PRO A 32 -0.67 -8.37 -18.03
C PRO A 32 -0.39 -7.89 -16.60
N ARG A 33 0.51 -6.90 -16.46
CA ARG A 33 0.85 -6.32 -15.18
C ARG A 33 -0.35 -5.59 -14.58
N GLU A 34 -0.51 -5.71 -13.26
CA GLU A 34 -1.53 -4.98 -12.49
C GLU A 34 -1.24 -3.48 -12.55
N LYS A 35 -2.20 -2.68 -13.00
CA LYS A 35 -2.06 -1.22 -12.96
C LYS A 35 -2.35 -0.72 -11.56
N VAL A 36 -1.36 -0.06 -10.95
CA VAL A 36 -1.46 0.39 -9.56
C VAL A 36 -1.25 1.90 -9.47
N ILE A 37 -2.06 2.54 -8.65
CA ILE A 37 -1.81 3.88 -8.09
C ILE A 37 -1.45 3.68 -6.63
N LEU A 38 -0.36 4.29 -6.16
CA LEU A 38 -0.06 4.40 -4.74
C LEU A 38 -0.50 5.78 -4.25
N ASP A 39 -1.34 5.80 -3.20
CA ASP A 39 -1.76 7.01 -2.49
C ASP A 39 -1.24 6.94 -1.05
N ALA A 40 -0.29 7.81 -0.69
CA ALA A 40 0.54 7.67 0.50
C ALA A 40 0.80 9.02 1.20
N ASP A 41 0.89 9.01 2.51
CA ASP A 41 1.34 10.15 3.31
C ASP A 41 2.85 10.07 3.65
N MET A 42 3.59 9.74 2.67
CA MET A 42 4.95 9.28 2.45
C MET A 42 5.97 9.70 3.50
N VAL A 43 6.62 8.69 4.07
CA VAL A 43 7.84 8.84 4.88
C VAL A 43 9.03 8.12 4.22
N ASP A 44 10.23 8.41 4.71
CA ASP A 44 11.47 7.75 4.23
C ASP A 44 11.57 6.33 4.78
N LEU A 45 11.77 5.35 3.90
CA LEU A 45 11.98 3.93 4.22
C LEU A 45 10.89 3.35 5.18
N PHE A 46 11.16 2.23 5.77
CA PHE A 46 10.42 1.46 6.78
C PHE A 46 8.97 1.13 6.39
N ASP A 47 8.13 2.09 6.05
CA ASP A 47 6.70 1.90 5.84
C ASP A 47 6.31 2.30 4.40
N ASP A 48 5.79 3.51 4.21
CA ASP A 48 5.41 4.02 2.88
C ASP A 48 6.51 3.85 1.82
N GLY A 49 7.75 4.20 2.17
CA GLY A 49 8.88 4.16 1.24
C GLY A 49 9.19 2.75 0.76
N VAL A 50 9.15 1.75 1.65
CA VAL A 50 9.34 0.34 1.28
C VAL A 50 8.15 -0.15 0.46
N ALA A 51 6.91 0.19 0.84
CA ALA A 51 5.71 -0.14 0.07
C ALA A 51 5.79 0.41 -1.36
N MET A 52 6.20 1.68 -1.51
CA MET A 52 6.43 2.31 -2.82
C MET A 52 7.48 1.54 -3.65
N MET A 53 8.62 1.21 -3.06
CA MET A 53 9.70 0.50 -3.76
C MET A 53 9.32 -0.94 -4.09
N MET A 54 8.54 -1.63 -3.24
CA MET A 54 7.98 -2.96 -3.56
C MET A 54 7.10 -2.92 -4.81
N LEU A 55 6.20 -1.94 -4.89
CA LEU A 55 5.34 -1.75 -6.07
C LEU A 55 6.16 -1.37 -7.31
N ALA A 56 7.13 -0.46 -7.15
CA ALA A 56 8.00 0.01 -8.24
C ALA A 56 8.90 -1.09 -8.81
N ASP A 57 9.30 -2.07 -7.99
CA ASP A 57 10.21 -3.15 -8.38
C ASP A 57 9.50 -4.38 -8.93
N SER A 58 8.26 -4.59 -8.56
CA SER A 58 7.55 -5.82 -8.89
C SER A 58 7.33 -5.98 -10.39
N PRO A 59 7.75 -7.11 -11.01
CA PRO A 59 7.45 -7.39 -12.41
C PRO A 59 5.96 -7.60 -12.67
N LYS A 60 5.15 -7.82 -11.64
CA LYS A 60 3.70 -8.00 -11.73
C LYS A 60 2.94 -6.67 -11.75
N VAL A 61 3.61 -5.54 -11.44
CA VAL A 61 3.00 -4.23 -11.25
C VAL A 61 3.43 -3.24 -12.34
N ASP A 62 2.47 -2.47 -12.83
CA ASP A 62 2.65 -1.27 -13.63
C ASP A 62 2.22 -0.08 -12.77
N LEU A 63 3.18 0.46 -11.98
CA LEU A 63 2.93 1.58 -11.08
C LEU A 63 2.75 2.86 -11.89
N LYS A 64 1.50 3.32 -11.98
CA LYS A 64 1.10 4.46 -12.81
C LYS A 64 1.53 5.81 -12.25
N GLY A 65 1.76 5.86 -10.94
CA GLY A 65 2.23 7.04 -10.23
C GLY A 65 2.01 6.94 -8.73
N VAL A 66 2.62 7.88 -8.02
CA VAL A 66 2.53 8.05 -6.57
C VAL A 66 1.83 9.37 -6.29
N SER A 67 0.66 9.32 -5.65
CA SER A 67 -0.05 10.46 -5.13
C SER A 67 0.29 10.68 -3.66
N ILE A 68 0.59 11.92 -3.30
CA ILE A 68 0.96 12.29 -1.93
C ILE A 68 -0.21 13.00 -1.27
N VAL A 69 -0.56 12.56 -0.07
CA VAL A 69 -1.64 13.09 0.75
C VAL A 69 -1.11 13.54 2.12
N ILE A 70 -1.84 14.42 2.79
CA ILE A 70 -1.53 14.76 4.19
C ILE A 70 -1.80 13.56 5.11
N GLY A 71 -0.95 13.38 6.09
CA GLY A 71 -1.08 12.34 7.12
C GLY A 71 0.14 12.33 8.01
N ASN A 72 1.03 11.35 7.89
CA ASN A 72 2.32 11.30 8.61
C ASN A 72 3.14 12.58 8.38
N THR A 73 3.08 13.11 7.17
CA THR A 73 3.81 14.33 6.77
C THR A 73 2.90 15.33 6.07
N TRP A 74 3.36 16.57 5.97
CA TRP A 74 2.83 17.52 5.00
C TRP A 74 3.12 17.03 3.58
N VAL A 75 2.24 17.38 2.64
CA VAL A 75 2.41 16.97 1.22
C VAL A 75 3.76 17.41 0.66
N GLU A 76 4.28 18.57 1.08
CA GLU A 76 5.60 19.05 0.68
C GLU A 76 6.72 18.11 1.14
N THR A 77 6.68 17.67 2.40
CA THR A 77 7.65 16.73 2.96
C THR A 77 7.53 15.35 2.29
N GLY A 78 6.31 14.82 2.19
CA GLY A 78 6.07 13.53 1.55
C GLY A 78 6.48 13.51 0.07
N THR A 79 6.28 14.63 -0.66
CA THR A 79 6.75 14.76 -2.05
C THR A 79 8.27 14.71 -2.14
N ALA A 80 8.97 15.41 -1.26
CA ALA A 80 10.43 15.40 -1.20
C ALA A 80 10.95 13.97 -0.90
N SER A 81 10.31 13.28 0.03
CA SER A 81 10.62 11.89 0.40
C SER A 81 10.41 10.92 -0.76
N ALA A 82 9.25 10.95 -1.42
CA ALA A 82 8.96 10.09 -2.57
C ALA A 82 9.98 10.30 -3.71
N ILE A 83 10.25 11.55 -4.08
CA ILE A 83 11.23 11.88 -5.13
C ILE A 83 12.61 11.36 -4.75
N ARG A 84 13.08 11.63 -3.53
CA ARG A 84 14.39 11.20 -3.05
C ARG A 84 14.59 9.70 -3.13
N GLN A 85 13.57 8.93 -2.74
CA GLN A 85 13.60 7.47 -2.75
C GLN A 85 13.54 6.92 -4.18
N LEU A 86 12.65 7.42 -5.03
CA LEU A 86 12.57 7.01 -6.45
C LEU A 86 13.85 7.29 -7.22
N GLU A 87 14.47 8.45 -7.01
CA GLU A 87 15.78 8.77 -7.59
C GLU A 87 16.87 7.79 -7.13
N GLY A 88 16.89 7.48 -5.83
CA GLY A 88 17.82 6.50 -5.25
C GLY A 88 17.61 5.11 -5.80
N PHE A 89 16.36 4.71 -5.96
CA PHE A 89 15.94 3.41 -6.47
C PHE A 89 16.02 3.30 -8.01
N LYS A 90 16.47 4.38 -8.69
CA LYS A 90 16.58 4.47 -10.16
C LYS A 90 15.25 4.29 -10.87
N ARG A 91 14.16 4.79 -10.28
CA ARG A 91 12.81 4.76 -10.82
C ARG A 91 12.25 6.16 -11.02
N SER A 92 13.09 7.05 -11.55
CA SER A 92 12.68 8.42 -11.92
C SER A 92 11.65 8.46 -13.07
N ASP A 93 11.34 7.32 -13.66
CA ASP A 93 10.25 7.13 -14.63
C ASP A 93 8.85 7.17 -14.00
N ILE A 94 8.73 6.96 -12.67
CA ILE A 94 7.46 6.95 -11.97
C ILE A 94 7.07 8.37 -11.57
N PRO A 95 5.93 8.90 -12.05
CA PRO A 95 5.53 10.26 -11.72
C PRO A 95 5.00 10.39 -10.29
N VAL A 96 5.26 11.53 -9.67
CA VAL A 96 4.78 11.89 -8.33
C VAL A 96 3.79 13.06 -8.45
N TYR A 97 2.67 13.00 -7.74
CA TYR A 97 1.59 13.99 -7.78
C TYR A 97 1.32 14.53 -6.38
N MET A 98 1.31 15.84 -6.24
CA MET A 98 0.94 16.50 -4.99
C MET A 98 -0.58 16.54 -4.86
N GLY A 99 -1.08 16.19 -3.67
CA GLY A 99 -2.51 16.07 -3.42
C GLY A 99 -3.04 16.98 -2.33
N VAL A 100 -4.06 16.50 -1.63
CA VAL A 100 -4.75 17.25 -0.59
C VAL A 100 -3.84 17.42 0.62
N ASN A 101 -3.66 18.69 1.03
CA ASN A 101 -2.75 19.10 2.11
C ASN A 101 -3.51 19.79 3.26
N LYS A 102 -4.71 19.32 3.53
CA LYS A 102 -5.58 19.82 4.60
C LYS A 102 -6.55 18.71 5.03
N VAL A 103 -7.07 18.83 6.23
CA VAL A 103 -8.16 18.00 6.76
C VAL A 103 -9.51 18.68 6.58
N THR A 104 -10.58 17.90 6.61
CA THR A 104 -11.95 18.39 6.29
C THR A 104 -12.52 19.24 7.41
N ARG A 105 -12.44 18.77 8.67
CA ARG A 105 -13.04 19.48 9.79
C ARG A 105 -12.25 20.74 10.17
N GLU A 106 -12.92 21.87 10.20
CA GLU A 106 -12.34 23.11 10.74
C GLU A 106 -11.95 22.93 12.22
N GLY A 107 -10.78 23.45 12.61
CA GLY A 107 -10.24 23.29 13.95
C GLY A 107 -9.77 21.88 14.31
N ARG A 108 -9.69 20.95 13.34
CA ARG A 108 -9.26 19.56 13.62
C ARG A 108 -7.87 19.47 14.25
N PHE A 109 -6.96 20.32 13.87
CA PHE A 109 -5.59 20.29 14.37
C PHE A 109 -5.52 20.66 15.87
N GLU A 110 -6.33 21.63 16.29
CA GLU A 110 -6.49 21.99 17.70
C GLU A 110 -7.17 20.87 18.49
N GLN A 111 -8.18 20.23 17.88
CA GLN A 111 -8.85 19.07 18.46
C GLN A 111 -7.89 17.92 18.69
N ILE A 112 -7.05 17.57 17.69
CA ILE A 112 -6.02 16.53 17.81
C ILE A 112 -5.09 16.79 18.99
N LYS A 113 -4.60 18.02 19.17
CA LYS A 113 -3.76 18.40 20.31
C LYS A 113 -4.50 18.24 21.65
N ALA A 114 -5.79 18.61 21.69
CA ALA A 114 -6.61 18.45 22.88
C ALA A 114 -6.89 16.97 23.21
N GLU A 115 -7.18 16.15 22.22
CA GLU A 115 -7.37 14.69 22.35
C GLU A 115 -6.11 14.03 22.90
N LYS A 116 -4.95 14.29 22.33
CA LYS A 116 -3.66 13.78 22.82
C LYS A 116 -3.35 14.19 24.25
N LYS A 117 -3.66 15.43 24.63
CA LYS A 117 -3.53 15.88 26.03
C LYS A 117 -4.47 15.11 26.96
N LYS A 118 -5.70 14.84 26.52
CA LYS A 118 -6.73 14.17 27.32
C LYS A 118 -6.50 12.67 27.47
N PHE A 119 -6.04 12.01 26.41
CA PHE A 119 -5.90 10.55 26.35
C PHE A 119 -4.45 10.05 26.26
N GLY A 120 -3.47 10.94 26.27
CA GLY A 120 -2.08 10.77 25.87
C GLY A 120 -1.21 9.79 26.65
N ARG A 121 -1.71 9.09 27.67
CA ARG A 121 -0.96 8.01 28.34
C ARG A 121 -1.43 6.67 27.80
N GLY A 122 -0.53 5.95 27.12
CA GLY A 122 -0.79 4.59 26.60
C GLY A 122 -1.06 4.53 25.11
N PHE A 123 -1.22 5.68 24.42
CA PHE A 123 -1.38 5.74 22.97
C PHE A 123 -0.21 6.49 22.34
N ASP A 124 0.05 6.21 21.06
CA ASP A 124 1.10 6.90 20.34
C ASP A 124 0.96 8.41 20.43
N SER A 125 2.07 9.09 20.76
CA SER A 125 2.14 10.56 20.79
C SER A 125 2.24 11.19 19.40
N HIS A 126 2.28 10.37 18.35
CA HIS A 126 2.38 10.83 16.97
C HIS A 126 1.20 11.74 16.59
N LEU A 127 1.54 12.90 16.06
CA LEU A 127 0.57 13.91 15.63
C LEU A 127 0.48 14.01 14.10
N GLY A 128 1.29 13.23 13.39
CA GLY A 128 1.43 13.36 11.95
C GLY A 128 1.98 14.72 11.54
N ALA A 129 1.57 15.19 10.38
CA ALA A 129 2.00 16.46 9.78
C ALA A 129 1.90 17.65 10.74
N ILE A 130 0.85 17.70 11.57
CA ILE A 130 0.62 18.84 12.48
C ILE A 130 1.57 18.90 13.67
N GLY A 131 2.36 17.85 13.90
CA GLY A 131 3.48 17.83 14.84
C GLY A 131 4.69 18.63 14.37
N TYR A 132 4.69 19.04 13.11
CA TYR A 132 5.79 19.73 12.44
C TYR A 132 5.32 21.05 11.84
N ALA A 133 6.21 22.02 11.72
CA ALA A 133 5.94 23.23 10.96
C ALA A 133 5.68 22.88 9.48
N LYS A 134 4.64 23.48 8.90
CA LYS A 134 4.36 23.29 7.48
C LYS A 134 5.51 23.88 6.64
N PRO A 135 6.09 23.11 5.71
CA PRO A 135 7.16 23.62 4.86
C PRO A 135 6.68 24.66 3.84
N ASP A 136 7.57 25.57 3.45
CA ASP A 136 7.29 26.56 2.41
C ASP A 136 7.14 25.90 1.03
N SER A 137 7.93 24.85 0.79
CA SER A 137 7.88 24.08 -0.47
C SER A 137 8.55 22.71 -0.33
N TRP A 138 8.19 21.79 -1.22
CA TRP A 138 8.83 20.48 -1.30
C TRP A 138 10.34 20.58 -1.66
N GLN A 139 10.73 21.56 -2.48
CA GLN A 139 12.14 21.79 -2.82
C GLN A 139 12.96 22.21 -1.60
N THR A 140 12.40 23.09 -0.77
CA THR A 140 13.04 23.51 0.48
C THR A 140 13.23 22.31 1.41
N GLU A 141 12.20 21.47 1.57
CA GLU A 141 12.28 20.24 2.36
C GLU A 141 13.30 19.24 1.78
N TYR A 142 13.32 19.05 0.45
CA TYR A 142 14.28 18.18 -0.19
C TYR A 142 15.72 18.61 0.11
N ARG A 143 16.06 19.89 -0.09
CA ARG A 143 17.40 20.43 0.17
C ARG A 143 17.76 20.37 1.66
N LYS A 144 16.81 20.69 2.53
CA LYS A 144 17.02 20.69 3.98
C LYS A 144 17.33 19.27 4.49
N ASN A 145 16.55 18.28 4.08
CA ASN A 145 16.63 16.94 4.60
C ASN A 145 17.75 16.10 3.94
N TYR A 146 17.97 16.30 2.64
CA TYR A 146 18.88 15.45 1.88
C TYR A 146 20.18 16.12 1.43
N LYS A 147 20.35 17.44 1.68
CA LYS A 147 21.54 18.22 1.33
C LYS A 147 21.94 18.09 -0.16
N ALA A 148 20.95 17.98 -1.05
CA ALA A 148 21.11 17.75 -2.48
C ALA A 148 20.05 18.50 -3.28
N GLU A 149 20.25 18.64 -4.59
CA GLU A 149 19.23 19.13 -5.51
C GLU A 149 18.42 17.96 -6.09
N PRO A 150 17.08 18.09 -6.18
CA PRO A 150 16.24 17.08 -6.82
C PRO A 150 16.45 17.06 -8.33
N VAL A 151 16.49 15.88 -8.92
CA VAL A 151 16.51 15.68 -10.38
C VAL A 151 15.08 15.56 -10.92
N MET A 152 14.23 14.86 -10.18
CA MET A 152 12.80 14.74 -10.51
C MET A 152 12.03 16.00 -10.08
N GLN A 153 10.87 16.18 -10.71
CA GLN A 153 9.87 17.18 -10.33
C GLN A 153 8.51 16.49 -10.19
N PRO A 154 7.67 16.89 -9.24
CA PRO A 154 6.29 16.41 -9.21
C PRO A 154 5.54 16.91 -10.43
N GLN A 155 4.52 16.18 -10.82
CA GLN A 155 3.65 16.58 -11.93
C GLN A 155 2.84 17.83 -11.57
N LYS A 156 2.48 18.62 -12.59
CA LYS A 156 1.65 19.84 -12.40
C LYS A 156 0.19 19.50 -12.05
N GLN A 157 -0.27 18.32 -12.47
CA GLN A 157 -1.61 17.84 -12.20
C GLN A 157 -1.74 17.47 -10.71
N ALA A 158 -2.86 17.83 -10.10
CA ALA A 158 -3.16 17.44 -8.73
C ALA A 158 -3.44 15.93 -8.63
N ALA A 159 -3.09 15.30 -7.50
CA ALA A 159 -3.27 13.88 -7.28
C ALA A 159 -4.73 13.38 -7.46
N PRO A 160 -5.79 14.08 -6.99
CA PRO A 160 -7.16 13.65 -7.25
C PRO A 160 -7.50 13.58 -8.74
N ASP A 161 -7.02 14.53 -9.55
CA ASP A 161 -7.27 14.55 -11.00
C ASP A 161 -6.50 13.43 -11.70
N PHE A 162 -5.27 13.15 -11.27
CA PHE A 162 -4.49 11.99 -11.76
C PHE A 162 -5.20 10.66 -11.47
N ILE A 163 -5.75 10.49 -10.26
CA ILE A 163 -6.52 9.29 -9.88
C ILE A 163 -7.72 9.13 -10.82
N ILE A 164 -8.50 10.20 -11.01
CA ILE A 164 -9.68 10.21 -11.90
C ILE A 164 -9.30 9.81 -13.32
N ASP A 165 -8.31 10.47 -13.90
CA ASP A 165 -7.89 10.24 -15.28
C ASP A 165 -7.34 8.84 -15.49
N THR A 166 -6.58 8.32 -14.53
CA THR A 166 -6.01 6.98 -14.62
C THR A 166 -7.10 5.91 -14.54
N VAL A 167 -8.05 6.03 -13.60
CA VAL A 167 -9.15 5.08 -13.46
C VAL A 167 -10.06 5.12 -14.70
N LYS A 168 -10.38 6.30 -15.21
CA LYS A 168 -11.19 6.45 -16.44
C LYS A 168 -10.49 5.93 -17.68
N ARG A 169 -9.17 6.06 -17.77
CA ARG A 169 -8.36 5.54 -18.90
C ARG A 169 -8.28 4.03 -18.90
N TYR A 170 -8.31 3.40 -17.75
CA TYR A 170 -8.16 1.95 -17.59
C TYR A 170 -9.31 1.36 -16.73
N PRO A 171 -10.57 1.43 -17.19
CA PRO A 171 -11.70 0.99 -16.41
C PRO A 171 -11.59 -0.49 -16.06
N ASN A 172 -11.87 -0.81 -14.80
CA ASN A 172 -11.78 -2.15 -14.21
C ASN A 172 -10.37 -2.79 -14.16
N GLN A 173 -9.32 -1.99 -14.35
CA GLN A 173 -7.95 -2.49 -14.37
C GLN A 173 -7.05 -1.86 -13.30
N VAL A 174 -7.49 -0.79 -12.66
CA VAL A 174 -6.66 -0.03 -11.72
C VAL A 174 -6.94 -0.48 -10.28
N THR A 175 -5.91 -0.96 -9.60
CA THR A 175 -5.88 -1.11 -8.15
C THR A 175 -5.31 0.17 -7.55
N ILE A 176 -6.03 0.76 -6.58
CA ILE A 176 -5.55 1.88 -5.78
C ILE A 176 -5.04 1.30 -4.46
N VAL A 177 -3.79 1.56 -4.11
CA VAL A 177 -3.19 1.22 -2.82
C VAL A 177 -3.16 2.51 -2.00
N ALA A 178 -4.06 2.62 -1.03
CA ALA A 178 -4.24 3.81 -0.20
C ALA A 178 -3.70 3.51 1.21
N ILE A 179 -2.57 4.10 1.55
CA ILE A 179 -1.82 3.85 2.78
C ILE A 179 -1.64 5.10 3.65
N GLY A 180 -2.34 6.16 3.32
CA GLY A 180 -2.44 7.40 4.10
C GLY A 180 -3.88 7.78 4.34
N SER A 181 -4.14 9.06 4.70
CA SER A 181 -5.50 9.55 4.86
C SER A 181 -6.31 9.44 3.56
N ALA A 182 -7.62 9.32 3.68
CA ALA A 182 -8.50 9.15 2.52
C ALA A 182 -8.76 10.44 1.71
N ALA A 183 -8.06 11.55 2.00
CA ALA A 183 -8.41 12.88 1.48
C ALA A 183 -8.29 13.01 -0.05
N ASN A 184 -7.29 12.40 -0.68
CA ASN A 184 -7.17 12.40 -2.14
C ASN A 184 -8.32 11.65 -2.81
N LEU A 185 -8.68 10.47 -2.29
CA LEU A 185 -9.79 9.67 -2.81
C LEU A 185 -11.13 10.38 -2.58
N ALA A 186 -11.33 11.03 -1.43
CA ALA A 186 -12.52 11.81 -1.16
C ALA A 186 -12.67 12.98 -2.16
N ALA A 187 -11.60 13.71 -2.42
CA ALA A 187 -11.58 14.81 -3.41
C ALA A 187 -11.80 14.31 -4.85
N ALA A 188 -11.28 13.11 -5.18
CA ALA A 188 -11.52 12.49 -6.48
C ALA A 188 -12.99 12.07 -6.65
N LEU A 189 -13.59 11.46 -5.62
CA LEU A 189 -15.01 11.08 -5.61
C LEU A 189 -15.96 12.29 -5.64
N GLU A 190 -15.58 13.43 -5.05
CA GLU A 190 -16.36 14.67 -5.16
C GLU A 190 -16.46 15.17 -6.60
N LYS A 191 -15.38 15.07 -7.35
CA LYS A 191 -15.31 15.49 -8.75
C LYS A 191 -15.90 14.47 -9.72
N ALA A 192 -15.73 13.18 -9.43
CA ALA A 192 -16.05 12.07 -10.33
C ALA A 192 -16.47 10.83 -9.54
N PRO A 193 -17.69 10.79 -8.96
CA PRO A 193 -18.15 9.67 -8.11
C PRO A 193 -18.17 8.33 -8.85
N GLU A 194 -18.30 8.34 -10.17
CA GLU A 194 -18.28 7.13 -11.01
C GLU A 194 -16.97 6.34 -10.97
N ILE A 195 -15.85 6.93 -10.52
CA ILE A 195 -14.57 6.20 -10.41
C ILE A 195 -14.64 5.04 -9.44
N ALA A 196 -15.52 5.09 -8.45
CA ALA A 196 -15.73 3.98 -7.53
C ALA A 196 -16.14 2.69 -8.27
N ASN A 197 -17.02 2.82 -9.27
CA ASN A 197 -17.46 1.69 -10.10
C ASN A 197 -16.49 1.36 -11.25
N LEU A 198 -15.53 2.21 -11.53
CA LEU A 198 -14.55 2.04 -12.60
C LEU A 198 -13.21 1.49 -12.11
N ALA A 199 -12.84 1.71 -10.86
CA ALA A 199 -11.67 1.07 -10.27
C ALA A 199 -11.86 -0.45 -10.16
N LYS A 200 -10.78 -1.21 -10.27
CA LYS A 200 -10.78 -2.65 -10.05
C LYS A 200 -11.02 -2.96 -8.58
N ARG A 201 -10.24 -2.32 -7.71
CA ARG A 201 -10.31 -2.46 -6.25
C ARG A 201 -9.53 -1.33 -5.56
N VAL A 202 -9.80 -1.16 -4.28
CA VAL A 202 -8.97 -0.35 -3.39
C VAL A 202 -8.43 -1.23 -2.27
N VAL A 203 -7.13 -1.11 -1.99
CA VAL A 203 -6.43 -1.82 -0.91
C VAL A 203 -5.94 -0.77 0.06
N TYR A 204 -6.42 -0.83 1.31
CA TYR A 204 -6.12 0.15 2.34
C TYR A 204 -5.19 -0.42 3.41
N MET A 205 -4.20 0.37 3.86
CA MET A 205 -3.72 0.26 5.23
C MET A 205 -4.49 1.29 6.05
N ALA A 206 -5.49 0.85 6.79
CA ALA A 206 -6.36 1.74 7.55
C ALA A 206 -7.26 0.98 8.54
N GLY A 207 -7.58 1.63 9.65
CA GLY A 207 -8.61 1.21 10.58
C GLY A 207 -8.16 0.22 11.65
N ALA A 208 -9.04 0.07 12.64
CA ALA A 208 -8.98 -0.91 13.72
C ALA A 208 -10.41 -1.36 14.00
N PHE A 209 -10.79 -2.57 13.54
CA PHE A 209 -12.17 -3.01 13.60
C PHE A 209 -12.50 -3.78 14.87
N PHE A 210 -11.62 -4.69 15.31
CA PHE A 210 -11.84 -5.56 16.46
C PHE A 210 -10.70 -5.51 17.47
N VAL A 211 -9.80 -4.55 17.31
CA VAL A 211 -8.63 -4.32 18.17
C VAL A 211 -8.57 -2.86 18.60
N GLU A 212 -7.70 -2.54 19.54
CA GLU A 212 -7.43 -1.15 19.93
C GLU A 212 -6.80 -0.37 18.79
N GLY A 213 -7.07 0.95 18.75
CA GLY A 213 -6.40 1.89 17.87
C GLY A 213 -4.95 2.12 18.28
N ASN A 214 -4.17 2.75 17.38
CA ASN A 214 -2.78 3.13 17.68
C ASN A 214 -2.63 4.58 18.15
N VAL A 215 -3.57 5.46 17.81
CA VAL A 215 -3.51 6.89 18.18
C VAL A 215 -4.58 7.31 19.18
N MET A 216 -5.69 6.61 19.19
CA MET A 216 -6.80 6.75 20.15
C MET A 216 -7.27 5.34 20.53
N PRO A 217 -8.01 5.17 21.65
CA PRO A 217 -8.46 3.86 22.10
C PRO A 217 -9.17 3.03 21.02
N THR A 218 -9.86 3.68 20.10
CA THR A 218 -10.70 3.04 19.10
C THR A 218 -10.35 3.42 17.66
N ALA A 219 -9.34 4.28 17.47
CA ALA A 219 -9.04 4.82 16.14
C ALA A 219 -7.59 4.59 15.72
N GLU A 220 -7.46 4.17 14.46
CA GLU A 220 -6.21 4.07 13.74
C GLU A 220 -5.91 5.41 13.04
N PHE A 221 -4.62 5.75 12.89
CA PHE A 221 -4.13 7.07 12.48
C PHE A 221 -4.70 7.55 11.14
N ASN A 222 -4.70 6.74 10.10
CA ASN A 222 -5.13 7.12 8.74
C ASN A 222 -6.62 7.48 8.69
N VAL A 223 -7.42 6.87 9.58
CA VAL A 223 -8.85 7.21 9.74
C VAL A 223 -9.03 8.40 10.68
N TRP A 224 -8.32 8.40 11.81
CA TRP A 224 -8.50 9.41 12.87
C TRP A 224 -8.11 10.82 12.44
N ILE A 225 -7.13 10.97 11.54
CA ILE A 225 -6.68 12.30 11.11
C ILE A 225 -7.79 13.06 10.37
N ASP A 226 -8.61 12.36 9.58
CA ASP A 226 -9.75 12.93 8.83
C ASP A 226 -10.88 11.90 8.65
N PRO A 227 -11.68 11.64 9.72
CA PRO A 227 -12.76 10.63 9.67
C PRO A 227 -13.84 10.92 8.64
N GLU A 228 -14.10 12.19 8.34
CA GLU A 228 -15.10 12.59 7.35
C GLU A 228 -14.73 12.10 5.94
N THR A 229 -13.45 12.24 5.56
CA THR A 229 -12.98 11.72 4.27
C THR A 229 -12.97 10.20 4.25
N ALA A 230 -12.56 9.57 5.34
CA ALA A 230 -12.56 8.12 5.47
C ALA A 230 -13.97 7.55 5.31
N LYS A 231 -14.96 8.09 6.03
CA LYS A 231 -16.38 7.68 5.90
C LYS A 231 -16.90 7.82 4.47
N LYS A 232 -16.63 8.96 3.83
CA LYS A 232 -17.04 9.21 2.45
C LYS A 232 -16.46 8.18 1.49
N VAL A 233 -15.17 7.88 1.62
CA VAL A 233 -14.46 6.95 0.74
C VAL A 233 -14.89 5.51 0.99
N TYR A 234 -15.01 5.09 2.25
CA TYR A 234 -15.34 3.69 2.58
C TYR A 234 -16.81 3.36 2.30
N ARG A 235 -17.68 4.35 2.27
CA ARG A 235 -19.09 4.24 1.83
C ARG A 235 -19.28 4.38 0.32
N ALA A 236 -18.25 4.71 -0.46
CA ALA A 236 -18.37 4.75 -1.91
C ALA A 236 -18.54 3.32 -2.48
N PRO A 237 -19.30 3.15 -3.59
CA PRO A 237 -19.62 1.85 -4.14
C PRO A 237 -18.45 1.24 -4.93
N TRP A 238 -17.31 1.05 -4.27
CA TRP A 238 -16.17 0.35 -4.86
C TRP A 238 -16.51 -1.10 -5.16
N LYS A 239 -15.98 -1.64 -6.26
CA LYS A 239 -16.20 -3.06 -6.61
C LYS A 239 -15.63 -4.02 -5.59
N GLU A 240 -14.46 -3.70 -5.06
CA GLU A 240 -13.81 -4.45 -3.98
C GLU A 240 -13.02 -3.48 -3.11
N GLN A 241 -13.19 -3.62 -1.81
CA GLN A 241 -12.41 -2.94 -0.77
C GLN A 241 -11.71 -3.99 0.08
N ILE A 242 -10.40 -3.86 0.25
CA ILE A 242 -9.57 -4.75 1.07
C ILE A 242 -8.85 -3.90 2.11
N PHE A 243 -9.08 -4.22 3.38
CA PHE A 243 -8.44 -3.53 4.49
C PHE A 243 -7.36 -4.41 5.11
N LEU A 244 -6.19 -3.83 5.30
CA LEU A 244 -5.10 -4.30 6.14
C LEU A 244 -5.10 -3.43 7.41
N PRO A 245 -6.05 -3.68 8.35
CA PRO A 245 -6.19 -2.86 9.54
C PRO A 245 -5.21 -3.27 10.64
N LEU A 246 -5.24 -2.57 11.78
CA LEU A 246 -4.45 -2.97 12.94
C LEU A 246 -4.75 -4.40 13.41
N ASP A 247 -5.91 -4.96 13.08
CA ASP A 247 -6.29 -6.36 13.32
C ASP A 247 -5.27 -7.36 12.76
N VAL A 248 -4.58 -7.03 11.67
CA VAL A 248 -3.47 -7.79 11.11
C VAL A 248 -2.13 -7.08 11.30
N CYS A 249 -2.05 -5.78 11.07
CA CYS A 249 -0.80 -5.02 11.08
C CYS A 249 -0.09 -5.05 12.44
N SER A 250 -0.84 -5.07 13.55
CA SER A 250 -0.26 -5.16 14.90
C SER A 250 0.42 -6.49 15.22
N LYS A 251 0.28 -7.48 14.34
CA LYS A 251 0.92 -8.81 14.47
C LYS A 251 2.18 -8.93 13.62
N GLU A 252 2.37 -8.01 12.68
CA GLU A 252 3.49 -8.03 11.72
C GLU A 252 4.57 -7.06 12.19
N LEU A 253 5.61 -7.62 12.78
CA LEU A 253 6.64 -6.88 13.47
C LEU A 253 8.01 -7.10 12.85
N MET A 254 8.78 -6.02 12.72
CA MET A 254 10.21 -6.05 12.49
C MET A 254 10.94 -6.18 13.83
N THR A 255 11.71 -7.22 14.01
CA THR A 255 12.56 -7.43 15.18
C THR A 255 13.95 -6.80 14.97
N GLN A 256 14.77 -6.74 16.03
CA GLN A 256 16.19 -6.33 15.89
C GLN A 256 16.95 -7.21 14.89
N LYS A 257 16.67 -8.52 14.84
CA LYS A 257 17.28 -9.42 13.87
C LYS A 257 16.93 -9.05 12.44
N ASP A 258 15.67 -8.72 12.20
CA ASP A 258 15.19 -8.30 10.87
C ASP A 258 15.81 -6.96 10.49
N PHE A 259 15.88 -6.00 11.42
CA PHE A 259 16.53 -4.72 11.23
C PHE A 259 17.99 -4.88 10.78
N VAL A 260 18.79 -5.70 11.49
CA VAL A 260 20.20 -5.96 11.13
C VAL A 260 20.31 -6.67 9.79
N ASN A 261 19.40 -7.62 9.50
CA ASN A 261 19.38 -8.31 8.19
C ASN A 261 19.14 -7.32 7.05
N LEU A 262 18.18 -6.41 7.20
CA LEU A 262 17.88 -5.39 6.18
C LEU A 262 19.01 -4.38 6.05
N GLU A 263 19.58 -3.89 7.16
CA GLU A 263 20.70 -2.96 7.18
C GLU A 263 21.90 -3.50 6.38
N ASN A 264 22.26 -4.77 6.57
CA ASN A 264 23.36 -5.42 5.86
C ASN A 264 23.15 -5.55 4.35
N ARG A 265 21.90 -5.47 3.87
CA ARG A 265 21.55 -5.51 2.45
C ARG A 265 21.73 -4.17 1.75
N ILE A 266 21.71 -3.06 2.49
CA ILE A 266 21.82 -1.71 1.92
C ILE A 266 23.25 -1.47 1.42
N LYS A 267 23.41 -1.17 0.13
CA LYS A 267 24.71 -0.99 -0.54
C LYS A 267 25.03 0.46 -0.82
N THR A 268 24.03 1.28 -1.15
CA THR A 268 24.26 2.64 -1.58
C THR A 268 24.34 3.61 -0.41
N LYS A 269 25.23 4.61 -0.50
CA LYS A 269 25.39 5.64 0.53
C LYS A 269 24.07 6.37 0.81
N ARG A 270 23.28 6.67 -0.24
CA ARG A 270 22.01 7.37 -0.13
C ARG A 270 21.05 6.67 0.84
N PHE A 271 20.84 5.37 0.64
CA PHE A 271 19.93 4.61 1.49
C PHE A 271 20.52 4.29 2.86
N LYS A 272 21.85 4.14 2.97
CA LYS A 272 22.53 4.07 4.28
C LYS A 272 22.30 5.34 5.09
N ASP A 273 22.47 6.51 4.48
CA ASP A 273 22.22 7.79 5.16
C ASP A 273 20.75 7.92 5.59
N MET A 274 19.78 7.48 4.76
CA MET A 274 18.34 7.48 5.12
C MET A 274 18.06 6.52 6.27
N TRP A 275 18.64 5.32 6.25
CA TRP A 275 18.51 4.32 7.31
C TRP A 275 19.08 4.84 8.64
N GLU A 276 20.26 5.41 8.63
CA GLU A 276 20.90 6.00 9.81
C GLU A 276 20.10 7.15 10.43
N ASN A 277 19.45 7.96 9.60
CA ASN A 277 18.67 9.11 10.06
C ASN A 277 17.22 8.78 10.42
N HIS A 278 16.79 7.53 10.22
CA HIS A 278 15.43 7.13 10.59
C HIS A 278 15.28 7.04 12.12
N TYR A 279 14.16 7.51 12.65
CA TYR A 279 13.90 7.57 14.09
C TYR A 279 14.02 6.23 14.82
N ALA A 280 13.66 5.14 14.14
CA ALA A 280 13.71 3.80 14.73
C ALA A 280 15.12 3.22 14.83
N THR A 281 16.07 3.68 14.02
CA THR A 281 17.45 3.16 14.01
C THR A 281 18.13 3.18 15.37
N PRO A 282 18.16 4.31 16.10
CA PRO A 282 18.74 4.32 17.45
C PRO A 282 17.94 3.45 18.44
N LEU A 283 16.64 3.26 18.24
CA LEU A 283 15.82 2.40 19.09
C LEU A 283 16.19 0.93 18.90
N PHE A 284 16.30 0.47 17.66
CA PHE A 284 16.77 -0.89 17.37
C PHE A 284 18.20 -1.16 17.90
N ARG A 285 19.08 -0.19 17.81
CA ARG A 285 20.50 -0.38 18.24
C ARG A 285 20.63 -0.40 19.76
N ASN A 286 19.87 0.42 20.47
CA ASN A 286 20.03 0.59 21.92
C ASN A 286 19.12 -0.32 22.75
N TYR A 287 18.04 -0.85 22.17
CA TYR A 287 17.04 -1.65 22.87
C TYR A 287 16.78 -2.96 22.16
N PRO A 288 17.42 -4.08 22.58
CA PRO A 288 17.30 -5.39 21.90
C PRO A 288 15.88 -5.94 21.82
N SER A 289 15.01 -5.54 22.73
CA SER A 289 13.58 -5.91 22.73
C SER A 289 12.69 -4.98 21.92
N PHE A 290 13.25 -3.92 21.34
CA PHE A 290 12.47 -3.00 20.50
C PHE A 290 12.00 -3.70 19.24
N GLN A 291 10.75 -3.48 18.88
CA GLN A 291 10.12 -3.95 17.66
C GLN A 291 9.39 -2.78 17.00
N ASN A 292 9.33 -2.78 15.69
CA ASN A 292 8.55 -1.81 14.93
C ASN A 292 7.57 -2.54 14.01
N PHE A 293 6.48 -1.89 13.68
CA PHE A 293 5.48 -2.41 12.76
C PHE A 293 5.89 -2.22 11.31
N ILE A 294 5.32 -3.04 10.42
CA ILE A 294 5.53 -2.96 8.96
C ILE A 294 4.18 -2.77 8.25
N TRP A 295 3.42 -1.76 8.65
CA TRP A 295 2.00 -1.59 8.28
C TRP A 295 1.74 -1.55 6.77
N ASP A 296 2.28 -0.58 6.05
CA ASP A 296 1.96 -0.26 4.65
C ASP A 296 2.44 -1.29 3.64
N VAL A 297 3.54 -1.97 3.97
CA VAL A 297 4.08 -3.03 3.10
C VAL A 297 3.11 -4.19 2.91
N LEU A 298 2.16 -4.39 3.86
CA LEU A 298 1.13 -5.40 3.74
C LEU A 298 0.16 -5.07 2.60
N ALA A 299 -0.26 -3.81 2.49
CA ALA A 299 -1.13 -3.36 1.41
C ALA A 299 -0.45 -3.47 0.04
N ALA A 300 0.84 -3.08 -0.04
CA ALA A 300 1.64 -3.26 -1.24
C ALA A 300 1.79 -4.74 -1.62
N ALA A 301 2.05 -5.62 -0.65
CA ALA A 301 2.17 -7.06 -0.88
C ALA A 301 0.87 -7.67 -1.41
N VAL A 302 -0.29 -7.28 -0.87
CA VAL A 302 -1.62 -7.73 -1.36
C VAL A 302 -1.87 -7.26 -2.79
N ALA A 303 -1.48 -6.04 -3.14
CA ALA A 303 -1.59 -5.53 -4.51
C ALA A 303 -0.70 -6.31 -5.50
N ILE A 304 0.49 -6.73 -5.08
CA ILE A 304 1.43 -7.53 -5.89
C ILE A 304 0.96 -8.98 -6.03
N ASP A 305 0.47 -9.56 -4.93
CA ASP A 305 0.04 -10.96 -4.88
C ASP A 305 -0.98 -11.20 -3.76
N SER A 306 -2.25 -11.19 -4.10
CA SER A 306 -3.33 -11.36 -3.10
C SER A 306 -3.32 -12.73 -2.40
N SER A 307 -2.53 -13.71 -2.87
CA SER A 307 -2.38 -15.00 -2.18
C SER A 307 -1.58 -14.90 -0.88
N VAL A 308 -1.07 -13.72 -0.51
CA VAL A 308 -0.53 -13.47 0.83
C VAL A 308 -1.62 -13.38 1.90
N ILE A 309 -2.87 -13.18 1.54
CA ILE A 309 -4.00 -13.18 2.48
C ILE A 309 -4.31 -14.62 2.87
N LEU A 310 -4.19 -14.94 4.17
CA LEU A 310 -4.50 -16.27 4.72
C LEU A 310 -5.86 -16.33 5.40
N GLU A 311 -6.25 -15.26 6.10
CA GLU A 311 -7.56 -15.17 6.78
C GLU A 311 -8.18 -13.79 6.57
N SER A 312 -9.46 -13.75 6.21
CA SER A 312 -10.22 -12.52 6.05
C SER A 312 -11.72 -12.78 6.18
N GLU A 313 -12.47 -11.75 6.51
CA GLU A 313 -13.93 -11.76 6.55
C GLU A 313 -14.46 -10.58 5.74
N THR A 314 -15.57 -10.75 5.02
CA THR A 314 -16.21 -9.65 4.29
C THR A 314 -17.44 -9.20 5.08
N LEU A 315 -17.41 -7.95 5.54
CA LEU A 315 -18.41 -7.37 6.42
C LEU A 315 -18.83 -5.99 5.92
N PRO A 316 -20.08 -5.57 6.18
CA PRO A 316 -20.46 -4.17 6.11
C PRO A 316 -19.60 -3.34 7.08
N ILE A 317 -19.09 -2.21 6.61
CA ILE A 317 -18.25 -1.31 7.41
C ILE A 317 -18.78 0.12 7.44
N ASP A 318 -18.40 0.85 8.47
CA ASP A 318 -18.64 2.29 8.60
C ASP A 318 -17.52 2.97 9.39
N VAL A 319 -17.58 4.30 9.47
CA VAL A 319 -16.68 5.13 10.28
C VAL A 319 -17.53 6.04 11.17
N ASP A 320 -17.16 6.15 12.45
CA ASP A 320 -17.74 7.17 13.33
C ASP A 320 -17.07 8.53 13.05
N ASP A 321 -17.80 9.40 12.37
CA ASP A 321 -17.41 10.78 12.05
C ASP A 321 -18.06 11.81 13.00
N GLN A 322 -18.77 11.34 14.02
CA GLN A 322 -19.34 12.21 15.04
C GLN A 322 -18.26 12.54 16.09
N TYR A 323 -18.00 13.84 16.28
CA TYR A 323 -16.99 14.25 17.24
C TYR A 323 -17.33 13.80 18.67
N GLY A 324 -16.52 12.91 19.22
CA GLY A 324 -16.72 12.28 20.51
C GLY A 324 -15.63 11.26 20.82
N LEU A 325 -15.90 10.34 21.73
CA LEU A 325 -14.94 9.30 22.13
C LEU A 325 -14.65 8.28 21.03
N GLY A 326 -15.61 8.05 20.14
CA GLY A 326 -15.47 7.14 19.01
C GLY A 326 -15.01 7.81 17.70
N TYR A 327 -14.71 9.11 17.72
CA TYR A 327 -14.36 9.84 16.50
C TYR A 327 -13.14 9.24 15.78
N GLY A 328 -13.37 8.77 14.55
CA GLY A 328 -12.38 8.03 13.77
C GLY A 328 -12.39 6.51 13.98
N GLN A 329 -13.30 5.99 14.81
CA GLN A 329 -13.46 4.54 14.97
C GLN A 329 -13.97 3.92 13.67
N THR A 330 -13.34 2.85 13.22
CA THR A 330 -13.88 1.98 12.18
C THR A 330 -14.77 0.90 12.79
N LEU A 331 -15.91 0.67 12.16
CA LEU A 331 -16.95 -0.25 12.61
C LEU A 331 -17.16 -1.35 11.57
N ALA A 332 -17.29 -2.59 12.01
CA ALA A 332 -17.67 -3.71 11.16
C ALA A 332 -18.84 -4.47 11.79
N PHE A 333 -19.79 -4.87 10.97
CA PHE A 333 -21.06 -5.42 11.43
C PHE A 333 -21.19 -6.88 11.01
N ARG A 334 -21.19 -7.80 11.99
CA ARG A 334 -21.56 -9.21 11.75
C ARG A 334 -23.06 -9.32 11.69
N GLY A 335 -23.62 -9.09 10.51
CA GLY A 335 -25.05 -9.02 10.25
C GLY A 335 -25.38 -7.86 9.31
N TYR A 336 -26.34 -7.02 9.69
CA TYR A 336 -26.74 -5.87 8.89
C TYR A 336 -25.98 -4.62 9.36
N GLY A 337 -25.34 -3.93 8.42
CA GLY A 337 -24.76 -2.61 8.66
C GLY A 337 -25.81 -1.50 8.60
N PRO A 338 -25.47 -0.27 9.01
CA PRO A 338 -26.32 0.89 8.83
C PRO A 338 -26.55 1.18 7.34
N GLU A 339 -27.58 1.96 7.04
CA GLU A 339 -27.87 2.41 5.68
C GLU A 339 -26.62 3.13 5.09
N GLY A 340 -26.25 2.77 3.87
CA GLY A 340 -25.08 3.30 3.17
C GLY A 340 -23.76 2.60 3.49
N ALA A 341 -23.72 1.68 4.48
CA ALA A 341 -22.54 0.86 4.71
C ALA A 341 -22.22 -0.01 3.48
N GLN A 342 -20.92 -0.15 3.16
CA GLN A 342 -20.45 -0.98 2.06
C GLN A 342 -19.70 -2.20 2.60
N ASN A 343 -19.72 -3.29 1.86
CA ASN A 343 -18.96 -4.47 2.20
C ASN A 343 -17.46 -4.24 1.93
N ALA A 344 -16.64 -4.67 2.88
CA ALA A 344 -15.19 -4.66 2.75
C ALA A 344 -14.59 -5.97 3.27
N LYS A 345 -13.54 -6.43 2.64
CA LYS A 345 -12.73 -7.56 3.09
C LYS A 345 -11.76 -7.08 4.16
N ILE A 346 -11.94 -7.53 5.39
CA ILE A 346 -11.07 -7.24 6.53
C ILE A 346 -10.09 -8.40 6.66
N VAL A 347 -8.80 -8.13 6.58
CA VAL A 347 -7.75 -9.13 6.65
C VAL A 347 -7.30 -9.30 8.10
N TYR A 348 -7.19 -10.55 8.57
CA TYR A 348 -6.77 -10.89 9.95
C TYR A 348 -5.43 -11.60 10.01
N LYS A 349 -5.00 -12.21 8.90
CA LYS A 349 -3.74 -12.96 8.83
C LYS A 349 -3.15 -12.93 7.43
N VAL A 350 -1.85 -12.79 7.36
CA VAL A 350 -1.06 -12.80 6.12
C VAL A 350 0.07 -13.81 6.18
N ASP A 351 0.63 -14.14 5.01
CA ASP A 351 1.84 -14.95 4.88
C ASP A 351 3.07 -14.08 5.15
N HIS A 352 3.47 -14.03 6.41
CA HIS A 352 4.62 -13.28 6.91
C HIS A 352 5.89 -13.54 6.10
N ASP A 353 6.27 -14.81 5.94
CA ASP A 353 7.51 -15.18 5.25
C ASP A 353 7.53 -14.74 3.79
N LYS A 354 6.37 -14.81 3.13
CA LYS A 354 6.24 -14.37 1.74
C LYS A 354 6.39 -12.86 1.61
N ILE A 355 5.83 -12.10 2.54
CA ILE A 355 5.96 -10.63 2.59
C ILE A 355 7.40 -10.24 2.89
N TRP A 356 8.05 -10.86 3.88
CA TRP A 356 9.45 -10.59 4.20
C TRP A 356 10.37 -10.85 3.02
N ARG A 357 10.18 -11.93 2.25
CA ARG A 357 10.94 -12.14 1.01
C ARG A 357 10.73 -11.03 -0.03
N MET A 358 9.57 -10.40 -0.07
CA MET A 358 9.35 -9.24 -0.96
C MET A 358 10.11 -8.00 -0.47
N ILE A 359 10.12 -7.74 0.84
CA ILE A 359 10.88 -6.65 1.46
C ILE A 359 12.38 -6.84 1.21
N GLU A 360 12.92 -8.02 1.51
CA GLU A 360 14.33 -8.32 1.32
C GLU A 360 14.82 -8.11 -0.12
N LYS A 361 13.99 -8.47 -1.12
CA LYS A 361 14.32 -8.20 -2.53
C LYS A 361 14.47 -6.73 -2.86
N VAL A 362 13.69 -5.86 -2.23
CA VAL A 362 13.84 -4.41 -2.36
C VAL A 362 15.17 -3.99 -1.75
N PHE A 363 15.46 -4.43 -0.52
CA PHE A 363 16.69 -4.06 0.19
C PHE A 363 17.95 -4.56 -0.52
N ASP A 364 17.91 -5.65 -1.25
CA ASP A 364 19.03 -6.12 -2.09
C ASP A 364 19.41 -5.12 -3.19
N LYS A 365 18.53 -4.17 -3.53
CA LYS A 365 18.71 -3.12 -4.54
C LYS A 365 19.03 -1.73 -3.95
N LEU A 366 18.92 -1.55 -2.65
CA LEU A 366 19.22 -0.30 -1.95
C LEU A 366 20.77 -0.14 -1.69
#